data_c8d041145a31df9393b5b973d97b5fcb
#
_entry.id   c8d041145a31df9393b5b973d97b5fcb
#
_cell.length_a   1.000
_cell.length_b   1.000
_cell.length_c   1.000
_cell.angle_alpha   90.00
_cell.angle_beta   90.00
_cell.angle_gamma   90.00
#
_symmetry.space_group_name_H-M   'P 1'
#
loop_
_entity.id
_entity.type
_entity.pdbx_description
1 polymer ?
#
loop_
_entity_poly.entity_id
_entity_poly.type
_entity_poly.pdbx_seq_one_letter_code
_entity_poly.pdbx_strand_id
1 'polypeptide(L)'
;VYVLLLVAEAVMLMASIVIMAVPEGLPMMNSLVQSMNTESMYKKNILVSHKAAFSDSAYMNVLFSDKTGTITQGNLSLVEFITGDGKIAEHIPSQEFIEAITLNNLAKVSEGKPIGSNNMDRALLGYALEHGYDDSKNDPDKVADISGFDSEKKCATVTLKNGLVYWKGATENIIDKVTHYMLPSGEEKEFTAADKKAVEDQMLAQAKRTMKLLSVAKIADGKTVLMA
;
A
#
# COMPACT_ATOMS: atom_id res chain seq x y z
N VAL A 1 -72.69 12.90 33.31
CA VAL A 1 -72.16 13.27 31.96
C VAL A 1 -71.36 14.55 32.03
N TYR A 2 -71.87 15.64 32.65
CA TYR A 2 -71.22 16.96 32.70
C TYR A 2 -69.87 16.94 33.47
N VAL A 3 -69.81 16.26 34.60
CA VAL A 3 -68.59 16.10 35.41
C VAL A 3 -67.52 15.32 34.65
N LEU A 4 -67.92 14.30 33.90
CA LEU A 4 -66.98 13.48 33.10
C LEU A 4 -66.36 14.30 31.95
N LEU A 5 -67.14 15.21 31.32
CA LEU A 5 -66.67 16.12 30.30
C LEU A 5 -65.65 17.12 30.89
N LEU A 6 -65.94 17.72 32.01
CA LEU A 6 -65.02 18.67 32.70
C LEU A 6 -63.71 17.97 33.10
N VAL A 7 -63.75 16.75 33.58
CA VAL A 7 -62.53 15.98 33.88
C VAL A 7 -61.70 15.69 32.60
N ALA A 8 -62.37 15.32 31.53
CA ALA A 8 -61.70 15.07 30.25
C ALA A 8 -61.04 16.34 29.70
N GLU A 9 -61.70 17.47 29.77
CA GLU A 9 -61.13 18.78 29.37
C GLU A 9 -59.93 19.17 30.25
N ALA A 10 -60.02 18.97 31.55
CA ALA A 10 -58.92 19.27 32.49
C ALA A 10 -57.71 18.36 32.22
N VAL A 11 -57.90 17.09 31.91
CA VAL A 11 -56.83 16.13 31.54
C VAL A 11 -56.19 16.52 30.22
N MET A 12 -56.97 16.92 29.21
CA MET A 12 -56.44 17.39 27.93
C MET A 12 -55.65 18.69 28.09
N LEU A 13 -56.12 19.62 28.92
CA LEU A 13 -55.39 20.86 29.18
C LEU A 13 -54.07 20.59 29.89
N MET A 14 -54.05 19.72 30.89
CA MET A 14 -52.82 19.30 31.59
C MET A 14 -51.85 18.62 30.65
N ALA A 15 -52.31 17.73 29.81
CA ALA A 15 -51.45 17.07 28.79
C ALA A 15 -50.84 18.09 27.81
N SER A 16 -51.61 19.08 27.38
CA SER A 16 -51.12 20.13 26.49
C SER A 16 -50.05 21.01 27.16
N ILE A 17 -50.23 21.35 28.44
CA ILE A 17 -49.26 22.13 29.21
C ILE A 17 -47.95 21.32 29.39
N VAL A 18 -48.04 20.04 29.70
CA VAL A 18 -46.87 19.17 29.85
C VAL A 18 -46.08 19.05 28.51
N ILE A 19 -46.78 18.90 27.39
CA ILE A 19 -46.15 18.84 26.07
C ILE A 19 -45.45 20.16 25.76
N MET A 20 -46.06 21.32 26.04
CA MET A 20 -45.42 22.64 25.84
C MET A 20 -44.26 22.90 26.80
N ALA A 21 -44.27 22.31 27.99
CA ALA A 21 -43.21 22.47 28.98
C ALA A 21 -41.97 21.61 28.69
N VAL A 22 -42.10 20.55 27.84
CA VAL A 22 -40.94 19.79 27.37
C VAL A 22 -40.15 20.67 26.43
N PRO A 23 -38.87 20.94 26.67
CA PRO A 23 -38.06 21.81 25.85
C PRO A 23 -37.81 21.13 24.49
N GLU A 24 -38.68 21.37 23.53
CA GLU A 24 -38.53 20.86 22.13
C GLU A 24 -37.25 21.39 21.46
N GLY A 25 -36.69 22.46 22.00
CA GLY A 25 -35.42 23.02 21.53
C GLY A 25 -34.20 22.12 21.68
N LEU A 26 -34.19 21.19 22.67
CA LEU A 26 -33.03 20.31 22.92
C LEU A 26 -32.74 19.35 21.74
N PRO A 27 -33.71 18.61 21.20
CA PRO A 27 -33.48 17.77 20.03
C PRO A 27 -33.06 18.57 18.78
N MET A 28 -33.69 19.76 18.61
CA MET A 28 -33.35 20.65 17.47
C MET A 28 -31.94 21.21 17.61
N MET A 29 -31.55 21.69 18.79
CA MET A 29 -30.20 22.17 19.06
C MET A 29 -29.15 21.06 18.88
N ASN A 30 -29.42 19.84 19.33
CA ASN A 30 -28.54 18.70 19.14
C ASN A 30 -28.34 18.39 17.64
N SER A 31 -29.43 18.38 16.85
CA SER A 31 -29.37 18.20 15.40
C SER A 31 -28.59 19.31 14.70
N LEU A 32 -28.75 20.57 15.16
CA LEU A 32 -28.02 21.71 14.61
C LEU A 32 -26.52 21.57 14.88
N VAL A 33 -26.13 21.29 16.12
CA VAL A 33 -24.73 21.12 16.51
C VAL A 33 -24.08 19.93 15.76
N GLN A 34 -24.79 18.82 15.63
CA GLN A 34 -24.29 17.67 14.84
C GLN A 34 -24.10 18.05 13.37
N SER A 35 -24.98 18.86 12.80
CA SER A 35 -24.86 19.33 11.40
C SER A 35 -23.66 20.27 11.23
N MET A 36 -23.45 21.21 12.14
CA MET A 36 -22.30 22.12 12.15
C MET A 36 -20.99 21.34 12.31
N ASN A 37 -20.96 20.34 13.20
CA ASN A 37 -19.79 19.47 13.37
C ASN A 37 -19.51 18.64 12.11
N THR A 38 -20.54 18.09 11.47
CA THR A 38 -20.39 17.36 10.20
C THR A 38 -19.80 18.26 9.10
N GLU A 39 -20.27 19.49 8.98
CA GLU A 39 -19.71 20.46 8.02
C GLU A 39 -18.25 20.81 8.32
N SER A 40 -17.91 20.98 9.61
CA SER A 40 -16.54 21.24 10.03
C SER A 40 -15.61 20.06 9.69
N MET A 41 -16.07 18.82 9.86
CA MET A 41 -15.34 17.62 9.51
C MET A 41 -15.17 17.46 7.99
N TYR A 42 -16.22 17.76 7.23
CA TYR A 42 -16.16 17.76 5.75
C TYR A 42 -15.07 18.72 5.24
N LYS A 43 -14.96 19.91 5.83
CA LYS A 43 -13.90 20.89 5.49
C LYS A 43 -12.48 20.35 5.79
N LYS A 44 -12.37 19.35 6.65
CA LYS A 44 -11.12 18.62 6.97
C LYS A 44 -10.95 17.31 6.17
N ASN A 45 -11.73 17.11 5.10
CA ASN A 45 -11.77 15.90 4.28
C ASN A 45 -12.19 14.63 5.05
N ILE A 46 -13.01 14.79 6.10
CA ILE A 46 -13.57 13.68 6.86
C ILE A 46 -15.05 13.55 6.51
N LEU A 47 -15.43 12.43 5.88
CA LEU A 47 -16.81 12.12 5.58
C LEU A 47 -17.47 11.39 6.74
N VAL A 48 -18.52 12.00 7.32
CA VAL A 48 -19.32 11.41 8.40
C VAL A 48 -20.56 10.78 7.81
N SER A 49 -20.65 9.46 7.83
CA SER A 49 -21.81 8.70 7.32
C SER A 49 -22.98 8.66 8.33
N HIS A 50 -22.68 8.68 9.63
CA HIS A 50 -23.70 8.65 10.68
C HIS A 50 -23.48 9.78 11.70
N LYS A 51 -24.42 10.73 11.76
CA LYS A 51 -24.29 11.89 12.66
C LYS A 51 -24.27 11.53 14.15
N ALA A 52 -24.99 10.46 14.55
CA ALA A 52 -24.99 9.96 15.93
C ALA A 52 -23.59 9.51 16.41
N ALA A 53 -22.71 9.08 15.50
CA ALA A 53 -21.36 8.66 15.80
C ALA A 53 -20.51 9.73 16.52
N PHE A 54 -20.85 11.01 16.40
CA PHE A 54 -20.18 12.06 17.15
C PHE A 54 -20.38 11.92 18.66
N SER A 55 -21.61 11.64 19.07
CA SER A 55 -21.92 11.46 20.49
C SER A 55 -21.25 10.21 21.05
N ASP A 56 -21.27 9.12 20.26
CA ASP A 56 -20.66 7.84 20.65
C ASP A 56 -19.13 7.95 20.72
N SER A 57 -18.50 8.67 19.78
CA SER A 57 -17.05 8.86 19.75
C SER A 57 -16.52 9.65 20.95
N ALA A 58 -17.34 10.50 21.58
CA ALA A 58 -16.97 11.25 22.78
C ALA A 58 -16.74 10.34 24.00
N TYR A 59 -17.33 9.15 24.02
CA TYR A 59 -17.20 8.17 25.10
C TYR A 59 -16.17 7.07 24.81
N MET A 60 -15.44 7.18 23.68
CA MET A 60 -14.45 6.18 23.29
C MET A 60 -13.24 6.20 24.22
N ASN A 61 -12.96 5.06 24.86
CA ASN A 61 -11.80 4.87 25.74
C ASN A 61 -10.66 4.13 25.07
N VAL A 62 -10.94 3.35 24.02
CA VAL A 62 -9.98 2.52 23.30
C VAL A 62 -10.23 2.65 21.80
N LEU A 63 -9.18 2.91 21.05
CA LEU A 63 -9.19 2.98 19.60
C LEU A 63 -8.31 1.89 19.02
N PHE A 64 -8.89 1.00 18.21
CA PHE A 64 -8.15 0.08 17.35
C PHE A 64 -8.01 0.68 15.97
N SER A 65 -6.79 0.85 15.51
CA SER A 65 -6.50 1.42 14.20
C SER A 65 -5.63 0.47 13.38
N ASP A 66 -5.95 0.32 12.10
CA ASP A 66 -5.01 -0.29 11.17
C ASP A 66 -3.82 0.66 10.96
N LYS A 67 -2.64 0.06 10.70
CA LYS A 67 -1.42 0.83 10.47
C LYS A 67 -1.36 1.36 9.03
N THR A 68 -1.52 0.45 8.06
CA THR A 68 -1.19 0.71 6.66
C THR A 68 -2.31 1.45 5.93
N GLY A 69 -2.04 2.66 5.44
CA GLY A 69 -3.04 3.49 4.78
C GLY A 69 -3.94 4.28 5.74
N THR A 70 -3.80 4.07 7.07
CA THR A 70 -4.52 4.81 8.11
C THR A 70 -3.56 5.67 8.92
N ILE A 71 -2.59 5.06 9.61
CA ILE A 71 -1.52 5.79 10.34
C ILE A 71 -0.41 6.18 9.37
N THR A 72 -0.11 5.34 8.40
CA THR A 72 0.86 5.60 7.34
C THR A 72 0.14 5.92 6.03
N GLN A 73 0.81 6.60 5.12
CA GLN A 73 0.25 6.92 3.79
C GLN A 73 0.03 5.69 2.90
N GLY A 74 0.59 4.52 3.29
CA GLY A 74 0.48 3.29 2.51
C GLY A 74 1.28 3.29 1.21
N ASN A 75 2.03 4.36 0.94
CA ASN A 75 2.90 4.46 -0.22
C ASN A 75 4.28 3.90 0.12
N LEU A 76 4.84 3.16 -0.83
CA LEU A 76 6.22 2.70 -0.80
C LEU A 76 7.02 3.49 -1.82
N SER A 77 8.30 3.68 -1.55
CA SER A 77 9.30 4.21 -2.48
C SER A 77 10.57 3.38 -2.37
N LEU A 78 11.30 3.24 -3.47
CA LEU A 78 12.64 2.67 -3.44
C LEU A 78 13.58 3.74 -2.87
N VAL A 79 14.40 3.34 -1.91
CA VAL A 79 15.30 4.26 -1.21
C VAL A 79 16.75 3.88 -1.47
N GLU A 80 17.06 2.60 -1.42
CA GLU A 80 18.42 2.07 -1.53
C GLU A 80 18.40 0.74 -2.27
N PHE A 81 19.49 0.43 -2.95
CA PHE A 81 19.74 -0.88 -3.56
C PHE A 81 20.90 -1.57 -2.87
N ILE A 82 20.81 -2.87 -2.72
CA ILE A 82 21.88 -3.70 -2.19
C ILE A 82 22.39 -4.56 -3.34
N THR A 83 23.63 -4.35 -3.73
CA THR A 83 24.30 -5.18 -4.74
C THR A 83 24.69 -6.53 -4.15
N GLY A 84 24.97 -7.53 -5.00
CA GLY A 84 25.29 -8.88 -4.55
C GLY A 84 26.54 -8.98 -3.68
N ASP A 85 27.43 -7.98 -3.68
CA ASP A 85 28.58 -7.86 -2.77
C ASP A 85 28.25 -7.15 -1.44
N GLY A 86 26.96 -6.93 -1.17
CA GLY A 86 26.47 -6.29 0.06
C GLY A 86 26.66 -4.77 0.12
N LYS A 87 27.07 -4.12 -0.98
CA LYS A 87 27.22 -2.65 -0.99
C LYS A 87 25.88 -1.97 -1.26
N ILE A 88 25.73 -0.78 -0.70
CA ILE A 88 24.56 0.06 -0.92
C ILE A 88 24.83 0.97 -2.11
N ALA A 89 23.87 1.04 -3.03
CA ALA A 89 23.83 1.97 -4.15
C ALA A 89 22.51 2.76 -4.13
N GLU A 90 22.56 4.02 -4.56
CA GLU A 90 21.35 4.85 -4.67
C GLU A 90 20.48 4.48 -5.87
N HIS A 91 21.10 3.95 -6.93
CA HIS A 91 20.40 3.50 -8.12
C HIS A 91 21.17 2.40 -8.85
N ILE A 92 20.45 1.63 -9.66
CA ILE A 92 21.04 0.65 -10.57
C ILE A 92 20.84 1.15 -12.01
N PRO A 93 21.90 1.62 -12.68
CA PRO A 93 21.81 2.22 -14.01
C PRO A 93 21.77 1.17 -15.13
N SER A 94 21.05 0.07 -14.92
CA SER A 94 20.92 -1.02 -15.88
C SER A 94 19.57 -0.98 -16.55
N GLN A 95 19.54 -0.90 -17.88
CA GLN A 95 18.30 -1.01 -18.66
C GLN A 95 17.65 -2.38 -18.48
N GLU A 96 18.44 -3.42 -18.31
CA GLU A 96 17.93 -4.77 -18.03
C GLU A 96 17.21 -4.85 -16.68
N PHE A 97 17.72 -4.13 -15.66
CA PHE A 97 17.04 -4.02 -14.39
C PHE A 97 15.68 -3.30 -14.53
N ILE A 98 15.64 -2.19 -15.25
CA ILE A 98 14.38 -1.48 -15.54
C ILE A 98 13.41 -2.40 -16.29
N GLU A 99 13.86 -3.14 -17.29
CA GLU A 99 13.03 -4.12 -18.01
C GLU A 99 12.51 -5.21 -17.06
N ALA A 100 13.34 -5.75 -16.18
CA ALA A 100 12.95 -6.77 -15.22
C ALA A 100 11.85 -6.31 -14.27
N ILE A 101 11.96 -5.10 -13.72
CA ILE A 101 10.97 -4.57 -12.78
C ILE A 101 9.69 -4.05 -13.45
N THR A 102 9.72 -3.73 -14.73
CA THR A 102 8.55 -3.27 -15.49
C THR A 102 7.77 -4.42 -16.12
N LEU A 103 8.42 -5.40 -16.70
CA LEU A 103 7.76 -6.59 -17.28
C LEU A 103 7.19 -7.50 -16.17
N ASN A 104 7.89 -7.65 -15.05
CA ASN A 104 7.40 -8.38 -13.89
C ASN A 104 6.62 -7.44 -12.95
N ASN A 105 5.55 -6.81 -13.46
CA ASN A 105 4.80 -5.80 -12.74
C ASN A 105 3.32 -5.83 -13.14
N LEU A 106 2.43 -5.72 -12.16
CA LEU A 106 0.98 -5.65 -12.38
C LEU A 106 0.44 -4.22 -12.33
N ALA A 107 1.24 -3.24 -11.93
CA ALA A 107 0.87 -1.84 -12.01
C ALA A 107 0.93 -1.35 -13.47
N LYS A 108 0.16 -0.33 -13.78
CA LYS A 108 0.10 0.30 -15.10
C LYS A 108 0.36 1.78 -15.00
N VAL A 109 0.75 2.39 -16.11
CA VAL A 109 0.90 3.84 -16.19
C VAL A 109 -0.43 4.48 -16.60
N SER A 110 -0.88 5.48 -15.86
CA SER A 110 -2.01 6.33 -16.24
C SER A 110 -1.66 7.77 -15.96
N GLU A 111 -1.79 8.62 -16.96
CA GLU A 111 -1.45 10.05 -16.86
C GLU A 111 -0.03 10.30 -16.30
N GLY A 112 0.94 9.45 -16.69
CA GLY A 112 2.32 9.54 -16.24
C GLY A 112 2.56 9.09 -14.78
N LYS A 113 1.57 8.46 -14.13
CA LYS A 113 1.67 7.97 -12.75
C LYS A 113 1.43 6.47 -12.67
N PRO A 114 2.12 5.76 -11.76
CA PRO A 114 1.88 4.34 -11.54
C PRO A 114 0.57 4.12 -10.78
N ILE A 115 -0.32 3.31 -11.35
CA ILE A 115 -1.59 2.90 -10.74
C ILE A 115 -1.64 1.38 -10.60
N GLY A 116 -2.28 0.88 -9.54
CA GLY A 116 -2.42 -0.54 -9.28
C GLY A 116 -2.75 -0.81 -7.81
N SER A 117 -3.18 -2.03 -7.52
CA SER A 117 -3.54 -2.45 -6.15
C SER A 117 -2.30 -2.76 -5.28
N ASN A 118 -1.20 -3.22 -5.90
CA ASN A 118 0.01 -3.59 -5.19
C ASN A 118 0.94 -2.38 -5.03
N ASN A 119 1.21 -2.00 -3.78
CA ASN A 119 2.07 -0.85 -3.45
C ASN A 119 3.53 -1.07 -3.88
N MET A 120 4.03 -2.31 -3.83
CA MET A 120 5.39 -2.64 -4.26
C MET A 120 5.54 -2.45 -5.77
N ASP A 121 4.57 -2.96 -6.54
CA ASP A 121 4.57 -2.82 -7.99
C ASP A 121 4.49 -1.36 -8.42
N ARG A 122 3.67 -0.54 -7.72
CA ARG A 122 3.62 0.90 -7.99
C ARG A 122 4.95 1.60 -7.69
N ALA A 123 5.62 1.20 -6.60
CA ALA A 123 6.92 1.78 -6.24
C ALA A 123 8.00 1.44 -7.28
N LEU A 124 8.05 0.18 -7.74
CA LEU A 124 8.98 -0.25 -8.79
C LEU A 124 8.72 0.48 -10.12
N LEU A 125 7.45 0.58 -10.52
CA LEU A 125 7.09 1.29 -11.75
C LEU A 125 7.36 2.79 -11.65
N GLY A 126 7.13 3.39 -10.46
CA GLY A 126 7.48 4.80 -10.20
C GLY A 126 8.98 5.05 -10.36
N TYR A 127 9.81 4.21 -9.77
CA TYR A 127 11.26 4.27 -9.95
C TYR A 127 11.66 4.14 -11.42
N ALA A 128 11.06 3.21 -12.16
CA ALA A 128 11.36 3.03 -13.58
C ALA A 128 11.02 4.29 -14.39
N LEU A 129 9.86 4.91 -14.15
CA LEU A 129 9.45 6.16 -14.81
C LEU A 129 10.41 7.31 -14.53
N GLU A 130 10.87 7.46 -13.27
CA GLU A 130 11.85 8.48 -12.89
C GLU A 130 13.22 8.26 -13.56
N HIS A 131 13.55 7.01 -13.93
CA HIS A 131 14.82 6.63 -14.56
C HIS A 131 14.69 6.36 -16.06
N GLY A 132 13.71 6.98 -16.71
CA GLY A 132 13.62 7.04 -18.17
C GLY A 132 12.89 5.87 -18.82
N TYR A 133 12.15 5.08 -18.05
CA TYR A 133 11.24 4.10 -18.63
C TYR A 133 10.11 4.81 -19.38
N ASP A 134 9.88 4.37 -20.61
CA ASP A 134 8.82 4.86 -21.49
C ASP A 134 7.85 3.71 -21.78
N ASP A 135 6.67 3.77 -21.17
CA ASP A 135 5.65 2.74 -21.29
C ASP A 135 5.15 2.55 -22.72
N SER A 136 5.26 3.59 -23.57
CA SER A 136 4.89 3.49 -24.99
C SER A 136 5.81 2.56 -25.79
N LYS A 137 7.01 2.29 -25.27
CA LYS A 137 8.01 1.37 -25.86
C LYS A 137 7.95 -0.03 -25.24
N ASN A 138 7.07 -0.23 -24.28
CA ASN A 138 6.86 -1.54 -23.71
C ASN A 138 6.29 -2.48 -24.78
N ASP A 139 6.96 -3.62 -24.95
CA ASP A 139 6.54 -4.65 -25.90
C ASP A 139 6.03 -5.87 -25.12
N PRO A 140 4.72 -5.93 -24.86
CA PRO A 140 4.12 -7.07 -24.16
C PRO A 140 4.25 -8.38 -24.96
N ASP A 141 4.51 -8.30 -26.26
CA ASP A 141 4.70 -9.49 -27.09
C ASP A 141 6.01 -10.24 -26.79
N LYS A 142 6.95 -9.63 -26.09
CA LYS A 142 8.15 -10.31 -25.59
C LYS A 142 7.83 -11.33 -24.49
N VAL A 143 6.73 -11.18 -23.80
CA VAL A 143 6.35 -12.02 -22.66
C VAL A 143 5.70 -13.31 -23.17
N ALA A 144 6.17 -14.44 -22.66
CA ALA A 144 5.58 -15.75 -22.93
C ALA A 144 4.61 -16.17 -21.81
N ASP A 145 4.97 -15.91 -20.55
CA ASP A 145 4.15 -16.27 -19.39
C ASP A 145 4.41 -15.30 -18.22
N ILE A 146 3.36 -15.03 -17.45
CA ILE A 146 3.43 -14.23 -16.22
C ILE A 146 2.85 -15.05 -15.07
N SER A 147 3.69 -15.47 -14.14
CA SER A 147 3.22 -15.98 -12.85
C SER A 147 3.16 -14.81 -11.87
N GLY A 148 1.94 -14.41 -11.53
CA GLY A 148 1.71 -13.36 -10.53
C GLY A 148 2.30 -13.73 -9.16
N PHE A 149 2.17 -12.80 -8.20
CA PHE A 149 2.70 -13.03 -6.85
C PHE A 149 2.03 -14.23 -6.18
N ASP A 150 2.84 -15.24 -5.88
CA ASP A 150 2.46 -16.41 -5.11
C ASP A 150 2.79 -16.17 -3.63
N SER A 151 1.77 -16.21 -2.79
CA SER A 151 1.91 -15.93 -1.34
C SER A 151 2.68 -17.03 -0.59
N GLU A 152 2.67 -18.27 -1.07
CA GLU A 152 3.42 -19.37 -0.45
C GLU A 152 4.91 -19.27 -0.82
N LYS A 153 5.20 -19.01 -2.08
CA LYS A 153 6.56 -18.83 -2.60
C LYS A 153 7.11 -17.44 -2.36
N LYS A 154 6.25 -16.47 -2.01
CA LYS A 154 6.57 -15.05 -1.82
C LYS A 154 7.35 -14.45 -3.01
N CYS A 155 7.02 -14.84 -4.21
CA CYS A 155 7.69 -14.38 -5.42
C CYS A 155 6.72 -14.28 -6.60
N ALA A 156 7.16 -13.55 -7.62
CA ALA A 156 6.52 -13.44 -8.92
C ALA A 156 7.57 -13.65 -10.02
N THR A 157 7.18 -14.27 -11.13
CA THR A 157 8.07 -14.51 -12.27
C THR A 157 7.42 -14.09 -13.57
N VAL A 158 8.25 -13.62 -14.48
CA VAL A 158 7.89 -13.39 -15.88
C VAL A 158 8.87 -14.15 -16.75
N THR A 159 8.35 -14.95 -17.68
CA THR A 159 9.12 -15.68 -18.66
C THR A 159 9.01 -15.00 -20.01
N LEU A 160 10.13 -14.68 -20.62
CA LEU A 160 10.19 -14.10 -21.96
C LEU A 160 10.23 -15.19 -23.05
N LYS A 161 9.82 -14.87 -24.27
CA LYS A 161 9.84 -15.81 -25.41
C LYS A 161 11.24 -16.32 -25.79
N ASN A 162 12.28 -15.60 -25.41
CA ASN A 162 13.67 -16.02 -25.58
C ASN A 162 14.18 -16.97 -24.49
N GLY A 163 13.32 -17.35 -23.52
CA GLY A 163 13.67 -18.24 -22.40
C GLY A 163 14.25 -17.53 -21.17
N LEU A 164 14.47 -16.22 -21.21
CA LEU A 164 14.89 -15.44 -20.05
C LEU A 164 13.74 -15.34 -19.06
N VAL A 165 14.03 -15.55 -17.77
CA VAL A 165 13.05 -15.41 -16.70
C VAL A 165 13.47 -14.30 -15.75
N TYR A 166 12.63 -13.33 -15.54
CA TYR A 166 12.78 -12.36 -14.46
C TYR A 166 12.01 -12.81 -13.22
N TRP A 167 12.66 -12.78 -12.10
CA TRP A 167 12.17 -13.25 -10.84
C TRP A 167 12.28 -12.16 -9.78
N LYS A 168 11.18 -11.78 -9.14
CA LYS A 168 11.17 -10.85 -8.01
C LYS A 168 10.47 -11.49 -6.81
N GLY A 169 10.97 -11.21 -5.60
CA GLY A 169 10.37 -11.75 -4.39
C GLY A 169 11.17 -11.46 -3.14
N ALA A 170 10.75 -12.13 -2.07
CA ALA A 170 11.44 -12.04 -0.78
C ALA A 170 12.88 -12.55 -0.92
N THR A 171 13.83 -11.76 -0.41
CA THR A 171 15.27 -12.04 -0.56
C THR A 171 15.65 -13.40 -0.01
N GLU A 172 15.07 -13.81 1.12
CA GLU A 172 15.29 -15.11 1.74
C GLU A 172 14.95 -16.30 0.82
N ASN A 173 14.02 -16.14 -0.13
CA ASN A 173 13.60 -17.19 -1.04
C ASN A 173 14.43 -17.25 -2.34
N ILE A 174 15.11 -16.17 -2.65
CA ILE A 174 15.90 -16.01 -3.88
C ILE A 174 17.37 -16.29 -3.62
N ILE A 175 17.93 -15.78 -2.52
CA ILE A 175 19.38 -15.76 -2.24
C ILE A 175 20.03 -17.13 -2.26
N ASP A 176 19.34 -18.19 -1.81
CA ASP A 176 19.84 -19.55 -1.81
C ASP A 176 20.02 -20.17 -3.20
N LYS A 177 19.38 -19.57 -4.22
CA LYS A 177 19.42 -20.04 -5.61
C LYS A 177 20.31 -19.18 -6.49
N VAL A 178 20.82 -18.08 -5.95
CA VAL A 178 21.71 -17.16 -6.68
C VAL A 178 23.06 -17.82 -6.90
N THR A 179 23.51 -17.79 -8.14
CA THR A 179 24.84 -18.29 -8.57
C THR A 179 25.78 -17.15 -8.96
N HIS A 180 25.21 -16.04 -9.44
CA HIS A 180 25.94 -14.85 -9.88
C HIS A 180 25.20 -13.60 -9.41
N TYR A 181 25.88 -12.46 -9.43
CA TYR A 181 25.25 -11.16 -9.22
C TYR A 181 25.74 -10.14 -10.26
N MET A 182 24.89 -9.16 -10.50
CA MET A 182 25.18 -8.09 -11.44
C MET A 182 25.69 -6.85 -10.68
N LEU A 183 26.80 -6.31 -11.14
CA LEU A 183 27.28 -5.00 -10.69
C LEU A 183 26.48 -3.87 -11.33
N PRO A 184 26.48 -2.66 -10.76
CA PRO A 184 25.88 -1.49 -11.40
C PRO A 184 26.42 -1.19 -12.81
N SER A 185 27.62 -1.64 -13.11
CA SER A 185 28.22 -1.55 -14.45
C SER A 185 27.57 -2.50 -15.50
N GLY A 186 26.74 -3.46 -15.05
CA GLY A 186 26.21 -4.54 -15.90
C GLY A 186 27.09 -5.78 -15.98
N GLU A 187 28.28 -5.78 -15.35
CA GLU A 187 29.16 -6.95 -15.29
C GLU A 187 28.59 -7.98 -14.31
N GLU A 188 28.61 -9.26 -14.71
CA GLU A 188 28.20 -10.38 -13.85
C GLU A 188 29.42 -11.01 -13.16
N LYS A 189 29.28 -11.27 -11.86
CA LYS A 189 30.28 -11.95 -11.03
C LYS A 189 29.69 -13.17 -10.35
N GLU A 190 30.53 -14.12 -10.05
CA GLU A 190 30.16 -15.29 -9.25
C GLU A 190 29.75 -14.88 -7.86
N PHE A 191 28.64 -15.45 -7.38
CA PHE A 191 28.10 -15.15 -6.04
C PHE A 191 28.70 -16.17 -5.05
N THR A 192 29.58 -15.68 -4.20
CA THR A 192 30.32 -16.51 -3.23
C THR A 192 29.58 -16.59 -1.89
N ALA A 193 30.01 -17.51 -1.04
CA ALA A 193 29.51 -17.59 0.35
C ALA A 193 29.78 -16.31 1.16
N ALA A 194 30.85 -15.59 0.85
CA ALA A 194 31.16 -14.31 1.47
C ALA A 194 30.18 -13.20 1.04
N ASP A 195 29.83 -13.16 -0.26
CA ASP A 195 28.84 -12.23 -0.80
C ASP A 195 27.46 -12.49 -0.20
N LYS A 196 27.05 -13.78 -0.13
CA LYS A 196 25.80 -14.18 0.50
C LYS A 196 25.71 -13.65 1.94
N LYS A 197 26.76 -13.85 2.73
CA LYS A 197 26.82 -13.36 4.10
C LYS A 197 26.72 -11.82 4.16
N ALA A 198 27.40 -11.12 3.25
CA ALA A 198 27.34 -9.66 3.19
C ALA A 198 25.92 -9.15 2.89
N VAL A 199 25.20 -9.81 1.98
CA VAL A 199 23.78 -9.48 1.71
C VAL A 199 22.90 -9.80 2.91
N GLU A 200 23.08 -10.96 3.58
CA GLU A 200 22.33 -11.31 4.79
C GLU A 200 22.56 -10.31 5.94
N ASP A 201 23.81 -9.85 6.14
CA ASP A 201 24.14 -8.83 7.13
C ASP A 201 23.44 -7.51 6.81
N GLN A 202 23.38 -7.11 5.53
CA GLN A 202 22.61 -5.94 5.09
C GLN A 202 21.11 -6.13 5.28
N MET A 203 20.56 -7.30 4.99
CA MET A 203 19.13 -7.61 5.25
C MET A 203 18.80 -7.35 6.72
N LEU A 204 19.64 -7.83 7.65
CA LEU A 204 19.45 -7.60 9.09
C LEU A 204 19.56 -6.11 9.46
N ALA A 205 20.51 -5.39 8.87
CA ALA A 205 20.68 -3.97 9.09
C ALA A 205 19.46 -3.16 8.62
N GLN A 206 18.95 -3.43 7.42
CA GLN A 206 17.79 -2.75 6.85
C GLN A 206 16.49 -3.13 7.57
N ALA A 207 16.35 -4.38 8.01
CA ALA A 207 15.20 -4.80 8.82
C ALA A 207 15.10 -4.03 10.15
N LYS A 208 16.23 -3.71 10.78
CA LYS A 208 16.28 -2.85 11.98
C LYS A 208 15.82 -1.41 11.68
N ARG A 209 15.99 -0.93 10.45
CA ARG A 209 15.48 0.36 9.96
C ARG A 209 14.01 0.29 9.52
N THR A 210 13.34 -0.85 9.72
CA THR A 210 11.95 -1.11 9.28
C THR A 210 11.75 -1.03 7.75
N MET A 211 12.83 -1.20 6.98
CA MET A 211 12.78 -1.26 5.53
C MET A 211 12.24 -2.62 5.07
N LYS A 212 11.46 -2.61 3.99
CA LYS A 212 11.07 -3.84 3.30
C LYS A 212 12.10 -4.13 2.21
N LEU A 213 12.55 -5.37 2.17
CA LEU A 213 13.50 -5.84 1.17
C LEU A 213 12.78 -6.64 0.09
N LEU A 214 13.21 -6.46 -1.12
CA LEU A 214 12.75 -7.17 -2.30
C LEU A 214 13.97 -7.46 -3.16
N SER A 215 14.15 -8.70 -3.58
CA SER A 215 15.18 -9.06 -4.54
C SER A 215 14.61 -9.22 -5.94
N VAL A 216 15.40 -8.78 -6.91
CA VAL A 216 15.17 -8.97 -8.33
C VAL A 216 16.33 -9.77 -8.89
N ALA A 217 16.00 -10.85 -9.59
CA ALA A 217 16.97 -11.73 -10.23
C ALA A 217 16.53 -12.08 -11.64
N LYS A 218 17.49 -12.49 -12.48
CA LYS A 218 17.24 -13.12 -13.78
C LYS A 218 17.74 -14.55 -13.79
N ILE A 219 17.07 -15.39 -14.55
CA ILE A 219 17.49 -16.77 -14.82
C ILE A 219 17.72 -16.89 -16.31
N ALA A 220 18.94 -17.16 -16.69
CA ALA A 220 19.37 -17.35 -18.07
C ALA A 220 20.52 -18.35 -18.13
N ASP A 221 20.56 -19.21 -19.13
CA ASP A 221 21.66 -20.17 -19.40
C ASP A 221 22.04 -21.02 -18.18
N GLY A 222 21.04 -21.41 -17.36
CA GLY A 222 21.25 -22.19 -16.15
C GLY A 222 21.84 -21.41 -14.97
N LYS A 223 22.00 -20.10 -15.06
CA LYS A 223 22.46 -19.21 -14.02
C LYS A 223 21.30 -18.43 -13.43
N THR A 224 21.37 -18.22 -12.13
CA THR A 224 20.49 -17.26 -11.42
C THR A 224 21.35 -16.07 -11.00
N VAL A 225 21.09 -14.92 -11.61
CA VAL A 225 21.85 -13.68 -11.42
C VAL A 225 21.05 -12.72 -10.58
N LEU A 226 21.52 -12.40 -9.39
CA LEU A 226 20.93 -11.35 -8.54
C LEU A 226 21.23 -9.99 -9.18
N MET A 227 20.20 -9.21 -9.41
CA MET A 227 20.31 -7.87 -10.01
C MET A 227 20.31 -6.77 -8.95
N ALA A 228 19.49 -6.97 -7.89
CA ALA A 228 19.41 -6.11 -6.70
C ALA A 228 18.68 -6.83 -5.54
#